data_9901e64071d4d75497f8bcecc1114a04
#
_entry.id   9901e64071d4d75497f8bcecc1114a04
#
_cell.length_a   1.000
_cell.length_b   1.000
_cell.length_c   1.000
_cell.angle_alpha   90.00
_cell.angle_beta   90.00
_cell.angle_gamma   90.00
#
_symmetry.space_group_name_H-M   'P 1'
#
loop_
_entity.id
_entity.type
_entity.pdbx_description
1 polymer ?
#
loop_
_entity_poly.entity_id
_entity_poly.type
_entity_poly.pdbx_seq_one_letter_code
_entity_poly.pdbx_strand_id
1 'polypeptide(L)'
;MKRTKIVHAVKSVLHQVAPDATAILYGSEARGDAHADSDIDVLILLDKEKITLHDRRKVTYPLYDIGLDTDTIISPKVFSKQAWENEMKITPFYHNVMKEGILL
;
A
#
# COMPACT_ATOMS: atom_id res chain seq x y z
N MET A 1 6.90 -12.94 12.80
CA MET A 1 7.74 -11.82 12.31
C MET A 1 7.21 -10.52 12.88
N LYS A 2 8.09 -9.61 13.29
CA LYS A 2 7.68 -8.30 13.79
C LYS A 2 7.05 -7.46 12.67
N ARG A 3 6.07 -6.64 13.00
CA ARG A 3 5.35 -5.83 12.01
C ARG A 3 6.29 -4.90 11.23
N THR A 4 7.30 -4.32 11.87
CA THR A 4 8.28 -3.49 11.17
C THR A 4 9.03 -4.26 10.09
N LYS A 5 9.36 -5.53 10.33
CA LYS A 5 10.01 -6.39 9.33
C LYS A 5 9.06 -6.72 8.18
N ILE A 6 7.76 -6.88 8.48
CA ILE A 6 6.74 -7.11 7.45
C ILE A 6 6.63 -5.86 6.56
N VAL A 7 6.59 -4.67 7.15
CA VAL A 7 6.55 -3.42 6.40
C VAL A 7 7.80 -3.27 5.51
N HIS A 8 8.98 -3.62 6.04
CA HIS A 8 10.21 -3.63 5.23
C HIS A 8 10.14 -4.59 4.06
N ALA A 9 9.57 -5.78 4.26
CA ALA A 9 9.38 -6.74 3.17
C ALA A 9 8.44 -6.21 2.10
N VAL A 10 7.35 -5.56 2.51
CA VAL A 10 6.40 -4.91 1.59
C VAL A 10 7.12 -3.84 0.77
N LYS A 11 7.84 -2.96 1.43
CA LYS A 11 8.64 -1.91 0.76
C LYS A 11 9.60 -2.51 -0.26
N SER A 12 10.37 -3.51 0.15
CA SER A 12 11.37 -4.16 -0.71
C SER A 12 10.74 -4.74 -1.97
N VAL A 13 9.66 -5.51 -1.81
CA VAL A 13 9.05 -6.16 -2.96
C VAL A 13 8.41 -5.16 -3.91
N LEU A 14 7.80 -4.10 -3.40
CA LEU A 14 7.22 -3.05 -4.23
C LEU A 14 8.29 -2.31 -5.03
N HIS A 15 9.45 -2.04 -4.42
CA HIS A 15 10.57 -1.42 -5.12
C HIS A 15 11.12 -2.32 -6.23
N GLN A 16 11.00 -3.65 -6.10
CA GLN A 16 11.42 -4.60 -7.13
C GLN A 16 10.41 -4.71 -8.27
N VAL A 17 9.12 -4.88 -7.94
CA VAL A 17 8.11 -5.18 -8.97
C VAL A 17 7.53 -3.93 -9.61
N ALA A 18 7.60 -2.79 -8.95
CA ALA A 18 7.05 -1.53 -9.44
C ALA A 18 7.92 -0.35 -8.99
N PRO A 19 9.14 -0.22 -9.53
CA PRO A 19 10.08 0.82 -9.08
C PRO A 19 9.59 2.24 -9.31
N ASP A 20 8.67 2.46 -10.26
CA ASP A 20 8.11 3.77 -10.56
C ASP A 20 6.84 4.08 -9.75
N ALA A 21 6.37 3.13 -8.96
CA ALA A 21 5.19 3.34 -8.14
C ALA A 21 5.51 4.14 -6.88
N THR A 22 4.51 4.84 -6.37
CA THR A 22 4.56 5.45 -5.05
C THR A 22 3.79 4.56 -4.09
N ALA A 23 4.40 4.17 -2.98
CA ALA A 23 3.78 3.35 -1.96
C ALA A 23 3.68 4.12 -0.66
N ILE A 24 2.51 4.12 -0.04
CA ILE A 24 2.24 4.87 1.19
C ILE A 24 1.61 3.91 2.21
N LEU A 25 2.24 3.81 3.38
CA LEU A 25 1.67 3.13 4.53
C LEU A 25 0.69 4.08 5.21
N TYR A 26 -0.53 3.62 5.50
CA TYR A 26 -1.51 4.43 6.19
C TYR A 26 -2.29 3.58 7.20
N GLY A 27 -3.28 4.17 7.85
CA GLY A 27 -4.07 3.45 8.84
C GLY A 27 -3.32 3.24 10.16
N SER A 28 -3.73 2.23 10.92
CA SER A 28 -3.23 2.01 12.28
C SER A 28 -1.73 1.78 12.36
N GLU A 29 -1.15 1.10 11.36
CA GLU A 29 0.30 0.86 11.35
C GLU A 29 1.07 2.19 11.21
N ALA A 30 0.62 3.07 10.34
CA ALA A 30 1.23 4.39 10.14
C ALA A 30 1.05 5.29 11.37
N ARG A 31 -0.11 5.21 12.04
CA ARG A 31 -0.39 6.01 13.25
C ARG A 31 0.35 5.49 14.48
N GLY A 32 0.83 4.25 14.46
CA GLY A 32 1.50 3.65 15.61
C GLY A 32 0.54 3.04 16.64
N ASP A 33 -0.74 2.88 16.31
CA ASP A 33 -1.74 2.30 17.20
C ASP A 33 -2.22 0.91 16.77
N ALA A 34 -1.46 0.24 15.90
CA ALA A 34 -1.78 -1.09 15.41
C ALA A 34 -1.65 -2.14 16.50
N HIS A 35 -2.58 -3.10 16.49
CA HIS A 35 -2.52 -4.32 17.29
C HIS A 35 -1.92 -5.47 16.47
N ALA A 36 -1.65 -6.60 17.12
CA ALA A 36 -1.07 -7.77 16.45
C ALA A 36 -1.91 -8.27 15.26
N ASP A 37 -3.23 -8.16 15.36
CA ASP A 37 -4.20 -8.59 14.33
C ASP A 37 -4.72 -7.45 13.45
N SER A 38 -4.17 -6.24 13.58
CA SER A 38 -4.55 -5.13 12.71
C SER A 38 -4.03 -5.37 11.29
N ASP A 39 -4.80 -4.94 10.29
CA ASP A 39 -4.35 -4.97 8.90
C ASP A 39 -3.20 -4.00 8.69
N ILE A 40 -2.33 -4.31 7.75
CA ILE A 40 -1.33 -3.38 7.25
C ILE A 40 -1.87 -2.77 5.97
N ASP A 41 -2.23 -1.50 6.02
CA ASP A 41 -2.85 -0.78 4.90
C ASP A 41 -1.78 -0.10 4.05
N VAL A 42 -1.76 -0.42 2.77
CA VAL A 42 -0.77 0.11 1.82
C VAL A 42 -1.50 0.67 0.60
N LEU A 43 -1.22 1.93 0.29
CA LEU A 43 -1.69 2.56 -0.94
C LEU A 43 -0.57 2.49 -1.97
N ILE A 44 -0.90 2.01 -3.17
CA ILE A 44 0.05 1.89 -4.28
C ILE A 44 -0.45 2.75 -5.43
N LEU A 45 0.33 3.74 -5.80
CA LEU A 45 0.02 4.65 -6.89
C LEU A 45 0.91 4.30 -8.07
N LEU A 46 0.30 3.82 -9.15
CA LEU A 46 1.00 3.41 -10.35
C LEU A 46 1.09 4.57 -11.33
N ASP A 47 2.24 4.74 -11.94
CA ASP A 47 2.50 5.78 -12.94
C ASP A 47 2.01 5.29 -14.32
N LYS A 48 0.69 5.04 -14.39
CA LYS A 48 0.01 4.59 -15.60
C LYS A 48 -1.33 5.29 -15.72
N GLU A 49 -1.72 5.62 -16.94
CA GLU A 49 -3.01 6.24 -17.21
C GLU A 49 -4.16 5.27 -16.92
N LYS A 50 -4.02 4.02 -17.37
CA LYS A 50 -4.99 2.95 -17.13
C LYS A 50 -4.34 1.81 -16.38
N ILE A 51 -5.02 1.31 -15.36
CA ILE A 51 -4.57 0.19 -14.57
C ILE A 51 -5.36 -1.04 -14.98
N THR A 52 -4.67 -2.01 -15.58
CA THR A 52 -5.27 -3.29 -15.96
C THR A 52 -5.30 -4.23 -14.76
N LEU A 53 -6.05 -5.33 -14.89
CA LEU A 53 -6.06 -6.38 -13.87
C LEU A 53 -4.64 -6.97 -13.68
N HIS A 54 -3.89 -7.11 -14.76
CA HIS A 54 -2.51 -7.58 -14.70
C HIS A 54 -1.62 -6.63 -13.90
N ASP A 55 -1.77 -5.31 -14.12
CA ASP A 55 -1.04 -4.30 -13.36
C ASP A 55 -1.32 -4.41 -11.86
N ARG A 56 -2.61 -4.58 -11.48
CA ARG A 56 -3.00 -4.74 -10.08
C ARG A 56 -2.39 -5.98 -9.47
N ARG A 57 -2.51 -7.13 -10.14
CA ARG A 57 -2.01 -8.41 -9.64
C ARG A 57 -0.51 -8.41 -9.45
N LYS A 58 0.21 -7.74 -10.33
CA LYS A 58 1.66 -7.62 -10.26
C LYS A 58 2.14 -7.02 -8.93
N VAL A 59 1.38 -6.08 -8.38
CA VAL A 59 1.75 -5.41 -7.12
C VAL A 59 1.01 -5.99 -5.91
N THR A 60 -0.18 -6.56 -6.08
CA THR A 60 -0.96 -7.07 -4.94
C THR A 60 -0.61 -8.51 -4.58
N TYR A 61 -0.37 -9.38 -5.54
CA TYR A 61 -0.09 -10.79 -5.27
C TYR A 61 1.17 -10.99 -4.41
N PRO A 62 2.30 -10.32 -4.68
CA PRO A 62 3.46 -10.44 -3.80
C PRO A 62 3.17 -10.01 -2.36
N LEU A 63 2.30 -9.03 -2.16
CA LEU A 63 1.91 -8.58 -0.83
C LEU A 63 1.04 -9.62 -0.11
N TYR A 64 0.14 -10.26 -0.83
CA TYR A 64 -0.66 -11.35 -0.26
C TYR A 64 0.23 -12.54 0.13
N ASP A 65 1.27 -12.84 -0.65
CA ASP A 65 2.24 -13.88 -0.31
C ASP A 65 2.96 -13.55 1.00
N ILE A 66 3.37 -12.31 1.19
CA ILE A 66 3.97 -11.86 2.45
C ILE A 66 2.98 -12.05 3.61
N GLY A 67 1.72 -11.69 3.37
CA GLY A 67 0.68 -11.85 4.38
C GLY A 67 0.49 -13.30 4.80
N LEU A 68 0.44 -14.21 3.82
CA LEU A 68 0.32 -15.65 4.08
C LEU A 68 1.53 -16.18 4.85
N ASP A 69 2.74 -15.78 4.46
CA ASP A 69 3.97 -16.24 5.10
C ASP A 69 4.12 -15.74 6.54
N THR A 70 3.53 -14.60 6.85
CA THR A 70 3.69 -13.95 8.16
C THR A 70 2.42 -13.98 9.01
N ASP A 71 1.37 -14.65 8.54
CA ASP A 71 0.06 -14.69 9.20
C ASP A 71 -0.47 -13.28 9.52
N THR A 72 -0.34 -12.38 8.55
CA THR A 72 -0.73 -10.97 8.67
C THR A 72 -1.60 -10.61 7.48
N ILE A 73 -2.64 -9.80 7.72
CA ILE A 73 -3.48 -9.29 6.63
C ILE A 73 -2.84 -8.01 6.10
N ILE A 74 -2.46 -8.04 4.82
CA ILE A 74 -1.99 -6.87 4.11
C ILE A 74 -3.10 -6.43 3.16
N SER A 75 -3.55 -5.19 3.29
CA SER A 75 -4.67 -4.62 2.54
C SER A 75 -4.15 -3.58 1.55
N PRO A 76 -3.85 -3.98 0.31
CA PRO A 76 -3.40 -3.03 -0.70
C PRO A 76 -4.58 -2.36 -1.39
N LYS A 77 -4.42 -1.07 -1.69
CA LYS A 77 -5.31 -0.33 -2.60
C LYS A 77 -4.45 0.23 -3.71
N VAL A 78 -4.93 0.10 -4.94
CA VAL A 78 -4.16 0.49 -6.13
C VAL A 78 -4.94 1.52 -6.94
N PHE A 79 -4.31 2.66 -7.19
CA PHE A 79 -4.85 3.72 -8.05
C PHE A 79 -3.77 4.18 -9.01
N SER A 80 -4.16 4.81 -10.12
CA SER A 80 -3.20 5.57 -10.91
C SER A 80 -2.85 6.86 -10.17
N LYS A 81 -1.63 7.37 -10.38
CA LYS A 81 -1.23 8.66 -9.79
C LYS A 81 -2.16 9.78 -10.23
N GLN A 82 -2.59 9.75 -11.49
CA GLN A 82 -3.52 10.75 -12.02
C GLN A 82 -4.88 10.70 -11.33
N ALA A 83 -5.48 9.51 -11.20
CA ALA A 83 -6.77 9.36 -10.55
C ALA A 83 -6.68 9.79 -9.08
N TRP A 84 -5.59 9.47 -8.41
CA TRP A 84 -5.37 9.88 -7.02
C TRP A 84 -5.39 11.40 -6.87
N GLU A 85 -4.65 12.11 -7.72
CA GLU A 85 -4.54 13.58 -7.65
C GLU A 85 -5.77 14.31 -8.19
N ASN A 86 -6.43 13.76 -9.21
CA ASN A 86 -7.52 14.48 -9.90
C ASN A 86 -8.91 14.08 -9.42
N GLU A 87 -9.11 12.82 -9.06
CA GLU A 87 -10.44 12.30 -8.71
C GLU A 87 -10.61 12.04 -7.22
N MET A 88 -9.58 11.51 -6.56
CA MET A 88 -9.66 11.12 -5.15
C MET A 88 -9.43 12.29 -4.20
N LYS A 89 -8.90 13.41 -4.68
CA LYS A 89 -8.49 14.56 -3.86
C LYS A 89 -9.63 15.15 -3.02
N ILE A 90 -10.88 15.00 -3.46
CA ILE A 90 -12.06 15.52 -2.74
C ILE A 90 -12.56 14.53 -1.68
N THR A 91 -11.99 13.33 -1.57
CA THR A 91 -12.50 12.31 -0.66
C THR A 91 -11.88 12.41 0.72
N PRO A 92 -12.60 12.00 1.77
CA PRO A 92 -12.02 11.88 3.12
C PRO A 92 -10.84 10.92 3.15
N PHE A 93 -10.89 9.85 2.36
CA PHE A 93 -9.80 8.88 2.26
C PHE A 93 -8.49 9.54 1.84
N TYR A 94 -8.52 10.36 0.78
CA TYR A 94 -7.34 11.11 0.32
C TYR A 94 -6.76 11.96 1.45
N HIS A 95 -7.61 12.73 2.11
CA HIS A 95 -7.16 13.63 3.17
C HIS A 95 -6.57 12.89 4.35
N ASN A 96 -7.16 11.76 4.74
CA ASN A 96 -6.64 10.93 5.83
C ASN A 96 -5.27 10.34 5.48
N VAL A 97 -5.11 9.81 4.26
CA VAL A 97 -3.83 9.25 3.82
C VAL A 97 -2.76 10.33 3.77
N MET A 98 -3.08 11.50 3.23
CA MET A 98 -2.10 12.59 3.12
C MET A 98 -1.70 13.14 4.49
N LYS A 99 -2.59 13.06 5.48
CA LYS A 99 -2.32 13.51 6.84
C LYS A 99 -1.45 12.53 7.64
N GLU A 100 -1.74 11.23 7.54
CA GLU A 100 -1.11 10.20 8.38
C GLU A 100 -0.14 9.29 7.66
N GLY A 101 -0.13 9.32 6.32
CA GLY A 101 0.63 8.38 5.51
C GLY A 101 2.14 8.51 5.65
N ILE A 102 2.81 7.37 5.55
CA ILE A 102 4.27 7.29 5.57
C ILE A 102 4.72 6.75 4.22
N LEU A 103 5.56 7.51 3.53
CA LEU A 103 6.10 7.09 2.24
C LEU A 103 7.06 5.91 2.43
N LEU A 104 6.83 4.85 1.68
CA LEU A 104 7.67 3.65 1.72
C LEU A 104 8.80 3.64 0.70
#